data_de3a7c3240f79d252f8181969562a20a
#
_entry.id   de3a7c3240f79d252f8181969562a20a
#
_cell.length_a   1.000
_cell.length_b   1.000
_cell.length_c   1.000
_cell.angle_alpha   90.00
_cell.angle_beta   90.00
_cell.angle_gamma   90.00
#
_symmetry.space_group_name_H-M   'P 1'
#
loop_
_entity.id
_entity.type
_entity.pdbx_description
1 polymer ?
#
loop_
_entity_poly.entity_id
_entity_poly.type
_entity_poly.pdbx_seq_one_letter_code
_entity_poly.pdbx_strand_id
1 'polypeptide(L)'
;MEAIVYVSNTGNTQRYARLLADQINLPVYSLEESKRNLKKGTEIIYLGWIMANGIKGYKDANEYFSIGIVCAVGMSENGSHLEEIRKANFIPESIPLFTLQGGLYLEKLKGANKMILKMVLKKVKKELLEKSNRTDQENNMLDMMIHGGSRVCVENLYEVLSCYKENFIQKKG
;
A
#
# COMPACT_ATOMS: atom_id res chain seq x y z
N MET A 1 1.29 -14.20 12.68
CA MET A 1 1.99 -12.97 12.24
C MET A 1 3.00 -12.57 13.29
N GLU A 2 4.23 -12.27 12.87
CA GLU A 2 5.34 -11.94 13.76
C GLU A 2 5.85 -10.52 13.56
N ALA A 3 5.63 -9.94 12.38
CA ALA A 3 6.09 -8.59 12.05
C ALA A 3 5.28 -7.94 10.92
N ILE A 4 5.42 -6.62 10.81
CA ILE A 4 4.98 -5.80 9.69
C ILE A 4 6.21 -5.41 8.88
N VAL A 5 6.18 -5.67 7.57
CA VAL A 5 7.29 -5.35 6.66
C VAL A 5 6.81 -4.40 5.57
N TYR A 6 7.56 -3.35 5.28
CA TYR A 6 7.13 -2.36 4.30
C TYR A 6 8.21 -1.92 3.33
N VAL A 7 7.75 -1.45 2.15
CA VAL A 7 8.55 -0.65 1.21
C VAL A 7 7.82 0.67 0.98
N SER A 8 8.48 1.80 1.25
CA SER A 8 7.91 3.13 1.12
C SER A 8 8.79 4.03 0.26
N ASN A 9 8.17 4.91 -0.53
CA ASN A 9 8.87 5.91 -1.33
C ASN A 9 8.71 7.32 -0.75
N THR A 10 7.49 7.74 -0.48
CA THR A 10 7.18 9.11 -0.01
C THR A 10 6.80 9.18 1.47
N GLY A 11 6.83 8.05 2.17
CA GLY A 11 6.54 7.94 3.59
C GLY A 11 5.12 7.48 3.93
N ASN A 12 4.16 7.50 3.00
CA ASN A 12 2.77 7.09 3.30
C ASN A 12 2.67 5.62 3.73
N THR A 13 3.33 4.70 3.00
CA THR A 13 3.34 3.28 3.35
C THR A 13 3.96 3.04 4.72
N GLN A 14 5.08 3.73 5.04
CA GLN A 14 5.70 3.66 6.36
C GLN A 14 4.77 4.16 7.47
N ARG A 15 4.00 5.23 7.23
CA ARG A 15 3.03 5.74 8.20
C ARG A 15 1.93 4.71 8.46
N TYR A 16 1.37 4.08 7.42
CA TYR A 16 0.41 2.98 7.61
C TYR A 16 1.00 1.81 8.38
N ALA A 17 2.24 1.41 8.06
CA ALA A 17 2.91 0.32 8.77
C ALA A 17 3.05 0.62 10.27
N ARG A 18 3.38 1.86 10.64
CA ARG A 18 3.47 2.30 12.04
C ARG A 18 2.10 2.36 12.71
N LEU A 19 1.09 2.96 12.06
CA LEU A 19 -0.28 2.99 12.58
C LEU A 19 -0.83 1.58 12.83
N LEU A 20 -0.57 0.65 11.90
CA LEU A 20 -0.97 -0.74 12.08
C LEU A 20 -0.22 -1.41 13.24
N ALA A 21 1.09 -1.17 13.37
CA ALA A 21 1.91 -1.68 14.47
C ALA A 21 1.39 -1.23 15.84
N ASP A 22 1.01 0.04 15.95
CA ASP A 22 0.44 0.61 17.19
C ASP A 22 -0.89 -0.08 17.57
N GLN A 23 -1.68 -0.55 16.59
CA GLN A 23 -2.97 -1.21 16.84
C GLN A 23 -2.84 -2.69 17.21
N ILE A 24 -1.83 -3.39 16.70
CA ILE A 24 -1.70 -4.85 16.88
C ILE A 24 -0.43 -5.27 17.63
N ASN A 25 0.36 -4.32 18.08
CA ASN A 25 1.59 -4.52 18.85
C ASN A 25 2.59 -5.48 18.19
N LEU A 26 2.84 -5.31 16.89
CA LEU A 26 3.85 -6.03 16.16
C LEU A 26 5.04 -5.13 15.80
N PRO A 27 6.27 -5.67 15.76
CA PRO A 27 7.43 -4.93 15.29
C PRO A 27 7.29 -4.55 13.82
N VAL A 28 7.84 -3.40 13.42
CA VAL A 28 7.77 -2.87 12.06
C VAL A 28 9.17 -2.65 11.50
N TYR A 29 9.41 -3.15 10.28
CA TYR A 29 10.68 -3.06 9.59
C TYR A 29 10.51 -2.63 8.13
N SER A 30 11.47 -1.89 7.59
CA SER A 30 11.61 -1.85 6.13
C SER A 30 12.00 -3.23 5.60
N LEU A 31 11.78 -3.49 4.30
CA LEU A 31 12.14 -4.78 3.69
C LEU A 31 13.63 -5.10 3.84
N GLU A 32 14.49 -4.08 3.79
CA GLU A 32 15.92 -4.25 3.97
C GLU A 32 16.30 -4.62 5.43
N GLU A 33 15.72 -3.91 6.40
CA GLU A 33 15.92 -4.18 7.81
C GLU A 33 15.33 -5.54 8.22
N SER A 34 14.18 -5.92 7.67
CA SER A 34 13.52 -7.17 8.00
C SER A 34 14.36 -8.40 7.67
N LYS A 35 15.09 -8.39 6.55
CA LYS A 35 15.99 -9.49 6.16
C LYS A 35 17.18 -9.69 7.12
N ARG A 36 17.53 -8.66 7.90
CA ARG A 36 18.58 -8.73 8.93
C ARG A 36 18.06 -9.18 10.30
N ASN A 37 16.80 -8.84 10.59
CA ASN A 37 16.19 -9.02 11.92
C ASN A 37 15.26 -10.23 12.02
N LEU A 38 14.76 -10.74 10.90
CA LEU A 38 13.82 -11.83 10.84
C LEU A 38 14.40 -13.02 10.05
N LYS A 39 13.99 -14.23 10.44
CA LYS A 39 14.38 -15.45 9.73
C LYS A 39 13.59 -15.58 8.42
N LYS A 40 14.17 -16.29 7.46
CA LYS A 40 13.46 -16.67 6.24
C LYS A 40 12.24 -17.53 6.62
N GLY A 41 11.10 -17.26 5.97
CA GLY A 41 9.83 -17.95 6.24
C GLY A 41 9.02 -17.36 7.39
N THR A 42 9.53 -16.33 8.10
CA THR A 42 8.74 -15.60 9.12
C THR A 42 7.42 -15.12 8.53
N GLU A 43 6.33 -15.31 9.25
CA GLU A 43 5.00 -14.89 8.83
C GLU A 43 4.78 -13.40 9.07
N ILE A 44 4.48 -12.63 8.02
CA ILE A 44 4.42 -11.17 8.04
C ILE A 44 3.13 -10.59 7.46
N ILE A 45 2.83 -9.34 7.84
CA ILE A 45 1.97 -8.43 7.09
C ILE A 45 2.87 -7.60 6.18
N TYR A 46 2.59 -7.58 4.89
CA TYR A 46 3.38 -6.81 3.93
C TYR A 46 2.66 -5.55 3.46
N LEU A 47 3.34 -4.41 3.49
CA LEU A 47 2.83 -3.15 2.93
C LEU A 47 3.78 -2.64 1.83
N GLY A 48 3.27 -2.40 0.63
CA GLY A 48 4.03 -1.84 -0.49
C GLY A 48 3.27 -0.70 -1.18
N TRP A 49 4.01 0.28 -1.72
CA TRP A 49 3.39 1.30 -2.54
C TRP A 49 3.16 0.80 -3.97
N ILE A 50 2.12 1.32 -4.64
CA ILE A 50 1.70 0.88 -5.97
C ILE A 50 2.32 1.78 -7.04
N MET A 51 2.80 1.15 -8.13
CA MET A 51 3.13 1.81 -9.38
C MET A 51 2.70 0.91 -10.55
N ALA A 52 1.80 1.40 -11.42
CA ALA A 52 1.25 0.64 -12.55
C ALA A 52 0.74 -0.76 -12.15
N ASN A 53 -0.11 -0.82 -11.13
CA ASN A 53 -0.66 -2.01 -10.47
C ASN A 53 0.37 -2.95 -9.80
N GLY A 54 1.67 -2.70 -9.97
CA GLY A 54 2.72 -3.45 -9.28
C GLY A 54 2.95 -2.95 -7.86
N ILE A 55 2.99 -3.86 -6.88
CA ILE A 55 3.32 -3.56 -5.48
C ILE A 55 4.84 -3.63 -5.32
N LYS A 56 5.48 -2.52 -5.01
CA LYS A 56 6.93 -2.45 -4.87
C LYS A 56 7.43 -3.29 -3.71
N GLY A 57 8.43 -4.14 -4.02
CA GLY A 57 9.08 -5.04 -3.07
C GLY A 57 8.29 -6.32 -2.75
N TYR A 58 7.05 -6.48 -3.27
CA TYR A 58 6.23 -7.66 -2.95
C TYR A 58 6.92 -8.98 -3.37
N LYS A 59 7.45 -9.04 -4.59
CA LYS A 59 8.15 -10.24 -5.08
C LYS A 59 9.29 -10.65 -4.15
N ASP A 60 10.16 -9.71 -3.81
CA ASP A 60 11.32 -9.95 -2.93
C ASP A 60 10.90 -10.35 -1.51
N ALA A 61 9.80 -9.76 -1.01
CA ALA A 61 9.24 -10.12 0.29
C ALA A 61 8.65 -11.55 0.25
N ASN A 62 7.92 -11.90 -0.81
CA ASN A 62 7.29 -13.21 -0.97
C ASN A 62 8.31 -14.34 -1.19
N GLU A 63 9.47 -14.05 -1.75
CA GLU A 63 10.58 -15.02 -1.89
C GLU A 63 11.26 -15.32 -0.55
N TYR A 64 11.19 -14.40 0.41
CA TYR A 64 11.90 -14.50 1.68
C TYR A 64 10.98 -14.83 2.85
N PHE A 65 9.76 -14.30 2.90
CA PHE A 65 8.81 -14.41 4.00
C PHE A 65 7.55 -15.19 3.62
N SER A 66 6.81 -15.64 4.61
CA SER A 66 5.43 -16.10 4.47
C SER A 66 4.50 -14.91 4.64
N ILE A 67 3.84 -14.48 3.56
CA ILE A 67 2.97 -13.30 3.62
C ILE A 67 1.54 -13.75 3.92
N GLY A 68 0.98 -13.30 5.04
CA GLY A 68 -0.38 -13.63 5.42
C GLY A 68 -1.40 -12.53 5.11
N ILE A 69 -0.97 -11.25 5.00
CA ILE A 69 -1.80 -10.12 4.59
C ILE A 69 -0.97 -9.20 3.70
N VAL A 70 -1.56 -8.68 2.63
CA VAL A 70 -0.95 -7.68 1.75
C VAL A 70 -1.76 -6.38 1.81
N CYS A 71 -1.08 -5.26 2.02
CA CYS A 71 -1.65 -3.92 1.90
C CYS A 71 -0.91 -3.13 0.79
N ALA A 72 -1.64 -2.77 -0.23
CA ALA A 72 -1.14 -2.01 -1.37
C ALA A 72 -1.51 -0.53 -1.22
N VAL A 73 -0.52 0.35 -1.06
CA VAL A 73 -0.74 1.79 -0.79
C VAL A 73 -0.63 2.58 -2.08
N GLY A 74 -1.71 3.22 -2.49
CA GLY A 74 -1.81 3.97 -3.74
C GLY A 74 -2.45 5.33 -3.61
N MET A 75 -2.83 5.91 -4.76
CA MET A 75 -3.55 7.19 -4.81
C MET A 75 -5.06 7.01 -4.81
N SER A 76 -5.55 5.87 -5.29
CA SER A 76 -6.98 5.55 -5.37
C SER A 76 -7.55 5.29 -3.97
N GLU A 77 -8.87 5.39 -3.86
CA GLU A 77 -9.61 5.10 -2.63
C GLU A 77 -9.40 3.64 -2.18
N ASN A 78 -9.67 3.40 -0.90
CA ASN A 78 -9.59 2.05 -0.34
C ASN A 78 -10.49 1.07 -1.11
N GLY A 79 -10.02 -0.16 -1.29
CA GLY A 79 -10.74 -1.21 -2.01
C GLY A 79 -10.71 -1.09 -3.54
N SER A 80 -10.09 -0.03 -4.10
CA SER A 80 -10.01 0.15 -5.56
C SER A 80 -9.01 -0.78 -6.21
N HIS A 81 -9.32 -1.26 -7.43
CA HIS A 81 -8.40 -2.02 -8.31
C HIS A 81 -7.82 -3.32 -7.72
N LEU A 82 -8.54 -3.97 -6.79
CA LEU A 82 -8.07 -5.18 -6.11
C LEU A 82 -7.71 -6.30 -7.08
N GLU A 83 -8.58 -6.57 -8.06
CA GLU A 83 -8.39 -7.64 -9.03
C GLU A 83 -7.18 -7.39 -9.95
N GLU A 84 -7.03 -6.18 -10.45
CA GLU A 84 -5.92 -5.78 -11.31
C GLU A 84 -4.58 -5.87 -10.56
N ILE A 85 -4.57 -5.43 -9.30
CA ILE A 85 -3.38 -5.47 -8.43
C ILE A 85 -3.06 -6.93 -8.09
N ARG A 86 -4.04 -7.75 -7.73
CA ARG A 86 -3.86 -9.17 -7.45
C ARG A 86 -3.22 -9.90 -8.62
N LYS A 87 -3.79 -9.74 -9.82
CA LYS A 87 -3.28 -10.34 -11.07
C LYS A 87 -1.88 -9.86 -11.42
N ALA A 88 -1.62 -8.55 -11.34
CA ALA A 88 -0.33 -7.97 -11.70
C ALA A 88 0.81 -8.43 -10.78
N ASN A 89 0.51 -8.86 -9.54
CA ASN A 89 1.50 -9.30 -8.56
C ASN A 89 1.45 -10.81 -8.29
N PHE A 90 0.58 -11.57 -8.96
CA PHE A 90 0.39 -13.00 -8.76
C PHE A 90 0.08 -13.36 -7.30
N ILE A 91 -0.77 -12.54 -6.62
CA ILE A 91 -1.15 -12.77 -5.23
C ILE A 91 -2.22 -13.85 -5.20
N PRO A 92 -2.00 -14.99 -4.48
CA PRO A 92 -3.00 -16.05 -4.32
C PRO A 92 -4.31 -15.54 -3.71
N GLU A 93 -5.44 -16.12 -4.10
CA GLU A 93 -6.76 -15.77 -3.53
C GLU A 93 -6.85 -16.02 -2.03
N SER A 94 -6.07 -16.98 -1.52
CA SER A 94 -5.98 -17.27 -0.09
C SER A 94 -5.31 -16.18 0.74
N ILE A 95 -4.60 -15.25 0.11
CA ILE A 95 -3.95 -14.13 0.81
C ILE A 95 -4.86 -12.90 0.74
N PRO A 96 -5.36 -12.39 1.89
CA PRO A 96 -6.09 -11.14 1.96
C PRO A 96 -5.29 -9.99 1.37
N LEU A 97 -5.90 -9.24 0.45
CA LEU A 97 -5.32 -8.06 -0.19
C LEU A 97 -6.21 -6.84 0.08
N PHE A 98 -5.60 -5.78 0.56
CA PHE A 98 -6.24 -4.49 0.80
C PHE A 98 -5.54 -3.40 0.02
N THR A 99 -6.30 -2.48 -0.56
CA THR A 99 -5.76 -1.23 -1.10
C THR A 99 -6.07 -0.09 -0.15
N LEU A 100 -5.07 0.74 0.12
CA LEU A 100 -5.14 1.84 1.09
C LEU A 100 -4.80 3.15 0.40
N GLN A 101 -5.63 4.16 0.63
CA GLN A 101 -5.38 5.50 0.08
C GLN A 101 -4.24 6.18 0.82
N GLY A 102 -3.13 6.40 0.14
CA GLY A 102 -1.92 7.02 0.69
C GLY A 102 -1.87 8.52 0.48
N GLY A 103 -1.64 8.95 -0.75
CA GLY A 103 -1.49 10.37 -1.10
C GLY A 103 -0.34 10.61 -2.06
N LEU A 104 -0.18 11.87 -2.42
CA LEU A 104 0.80 12.31 -3.40
C LEU A 104 1.72 13.39 -2.85
N TYR A 105 3.03 13.10 -2.85
CA TYR A 105 4.09 14.05 -2.50
C TYR A 105 5.14 14.07 -3.60
N LEU A 106 4.89 14.86 -4.66
CA LEU A 106 5.78 14.96 -5.82
C LEU A 106 7.20 15.44 -5.46
N GLU A 107 7.32 16.32 -4.49
CA GLU A 107 8.59 16.84 -4.00
C GLU A 107 9.44 15.77 -3.29
N LYS A 108 8.80 14.78 -2.66
CA LYS A 108 9.48 13.69 -1.94
C LYS A 108 9.92 12.55 -2.85
N LEU A 109 9.42 12.49 -4.08
CA LEU A 109 9.83 11.50 -5.05
C LEU A 109 11.28 11.72 -5.51
N LYS A 110 12.04 10.63 -5.66
CA LYS A 110 13.44 10.65 -6.09
C LYS A 110 13.66 9.78 -7.33
N GLY A 111 14.75 10.08 -8.05
CA GLY A 111 15.23 9.27 -9.16
C GLY A 111 14.31 9.21 -10.39
N ALA A 112 14.51 8.18 -11.22
CA ALA A 112 13.77 7.98 -12.48
C ALA A 112 12.25 7.85 -12.27
N ASN A 113 11.82 7.28 -11.15
CA ASN A 113 10.40 7.15 -10.80
C ASN A 113 9.69 8.51 -10.72
N LYS A 114 10.40 9.58 -10.32
CA LYS A 114 9.86 10.95 -10.28
C LYS A 114 9.48 11.46 -11.66
N MET A 115 10.35 11.22 -12.66
CA MET A 115 10.08 11.67 -14.05
C MET A 115 8.91 10.92 -14.65
N ILE A 116 8.89 9.59 -14.52
CA ILE A 116 7.83 8.74 -15.04
C ILE A 116 6.49 9.14 -14.41
N LEU A 117 6.44 9.26 -13.08
CA LEU A 117 5.20 9.62 -12.39
C LEU A 117 4.74 11.03 -12.76
N LYS A 118 5.64 12.01 -12.88
CA LYS A 118 5.27 13.36 -13.36
C LYS A 118 4.63 13.36 -14.75
N MET A 119 5.15 12.53 -15.68
CA MET A 119 4.57 12.42 -17.02
C MET A 119 3.17 11.79 -16.97
N VAL A 120 3.01 10.70 -16.23
CA VAL A 120 1.72 10.01 -16.05
C VAL A 120 0.71 10.96 -15.42
N LEU A 121 1.07 11.61 -14.32
CA LEU A 121 0.18 12.55 -13.61
C LEU A 121 -0.20 13.76 -14.49
N LYS A 122 0.72 14.28 -15.29
CA LYS A 122 0.42 15.39 -16.23
C LYS A 122 -0.63 14.96 -17.25
N LYS A 123 -0.53 13.73 -17.79
CA LYS A 123 -1.49 13.19 -18.75
C LYS A 123 -2.85 12.98 -18.10
N VAL A 124 -2.90 12.26 -16.98
CA VAL A 124 -4.15 11.96 -16.25
C VAL A 124 -4.82 13.26 -15.77
N LYS A 125 -4.06 14.22 -15.23
CA LYS A 125 -4.60 15.53 -14.83
C LYS A 125 -5.25 16.26 -16.00
N LYS A 126 -4.63 16.24 -17.19
CA LYS A 126 -5.19 16.86 -18.39
C LYS A 126 -6.50 16.19 -18.78
N GLU A 127 -6.52 14.86 -18.87
CA GLU A 127 -7.72 14.07 -19.19
C GLU A 127 -8.87 14.34 -18.19
N LEU A 128 -8.56 14.39 -16.89
CA LEU A 128 -9.56 14.71 -15.87
C LEU A 128 -10.08 16.14 -15.97
N LEU A 129 -9.24 17.12 -16.30
CA LEU A 129 -9.67 18.52 -16.46
C LEU A 129 -10.58 18.71 -17.69
N GLU A 130 -10.35 17.95 -18.76
CA GLU A 130 -11.16 18.02 -19.99
C GLU A 130 -12.49 17.26 -19.85
N LYS A 131 -12.64 16.40 -18.85
CA LYS A 131 -13.86 15.61 -18.61
C LYS A 131 -14.94 16.45 -17.93
N SER A 132 -16.12 16.57 -18.58
CA SER A 132 -17.25 17.40 -18.08
C SER A 132 -17.96 16.74 -16.88
N ASN A 133 -18.07 15.40 -16.86
CA ASN A 133 -18.80 14.64 -15.83
C ASN A 133 -17.80 13.72 -15.09
N ARG A 134 -17.11 14.26 -14.10
CA ARG A 134 -16.23 13.49 -13.23
C ARG A 134 -17.00 12.83 -12.11
N THR A 135 -16.62 11.60 -11.76
CA THR A 135 -17.07 10.94 -10.53
C THR A 135 -16.42 11.58 -9.29
N ASP A 136 -16.94 11.29 -8.10
CA ASP A 136 -16.35 11.76 -6.84
C ASP A 136 -14.92 11.25 -6.68
N GLN A 137 -14.63 10.01 -7.07
CA GLN A 137 -13.29 9.44 -7.08
C GLN A 137 -12.34 10.20 -7.99
N GLU A 138 -12.78 10.58 -9.19
CA GLU A 138 -12.00 11.39 -10.13
C GLU A 138 -11.76 12.81 -9.62
N ASN A 139 -12.74 13.41 -8.94
CA ASN A 139 -12.59 14.70 -8.29
C ASN A 139 -11.58 14.63 -7.13
N ASN A 140 -11.66 13.61 -6.28
CA ASN A 140 -10.71 13.36 -5.20
C ASN A 140 -9.29 13.14 -5.73
N MET A 141 -9.14 12.38 -6.82
CA MET A 141 -7.85 12.17 -7.48
C MET A 141 -7.29 13.48 -8.05
N LEU A 142 -8.11 14.29 -8.70
CA LEU A 142 -7.72 15.60 -9.24
C LEU A 142 -7.30 16.56 -8.12
N ASP A 143 -8.04 16.63 -7.02
CA ASP A 143 -7.70 17.41 -5.82
C ASP A 143 -6.32 17.02 -5.28
N MET A 144 -6.07 15.71 -5.14
CA MET A 144 -4.78 15.19 -4.70
C MET A 144 -3.63 15.54 -5.67
N MET A 145 -3.90 15.57 -6.99
CA MET A 145 -2.92 15.98 -8.00
C MET A 145 -2.62 17.48 -7.98
N ILE A 146 -3.58 18.30 -7.57
CA ILE A 146 -3.43 19.77 -7.50
C ILE A 146 -2.75 20.20 -6.19
N HIS A 147 -3.27 19.70 -5.06
CA HIS A 147 -2.89 20.15 -3.74
C HIS A 147 -1.89 19.21 -3.05
N GLY A 148 -1.74 17.97 -3.57
CA GLY A 148 -0.90 16.95 -2.92
C GLY A 148 -1.44 16.50 -1.57
N GLY A 149 -0.53 16.03 -0.73
CA GLY A 149 -0.82 15.68 0.66
C GLY A 149 -1.01 14.19 0.92
N SER A 150 -1.31 13.88 2.18
CA SER A 150 -1.54 12.52 2.68
C SER A 150 -3.02 12.32 3.01
N ARG A 151 -3.52 11.13 2.72
CA ARG A 151 -4.84 10.63 3.14
C ARG A 151 -4.69 9.48 4.15
N VAL A 152 -3.48 9.31 4.69
CA VAL A 152 -3.19 8.26 5.68
C VAL A 152 -3.89 8.57 6.99
N CYS A 153 -4.80 7.68 7.41
CA CYS A 153 -5.51 7.72 8.68
C CYS A 153 -5.75 6.29 9.19
N VAL A 154 -6.11 6.14 10.46
CA VAL A 154 -6.34 4.83 11.08
C VAL A 154 -7.62 4.18 10.57
N GLU A 155 -8.61 4.96 10.19
CA GLU A 155 -9.89 4.50 9.65
C GLU A 155 -9.70 3.63 8.41
N ASN A 156 -8.73 3.97 7.59
CA ASN A 156 -8.37 3.19 6.40
C ASN A 156 -7.85 1.77 6.72
N LEU A 157 -7.48 1.51 7.97
CA LEU A 157 -6.99 0.20 8.43
C LEU A 157 -8.07 -0.69 9.04
N TYR A 158 -9.32 -0.25 9.17
CA TYR A 158 -10.35 -1.01 9.87
C TYR A 158 -10.59 -2.41 9.28
N GLU A 159 -10.64 -2.54 7.97
CA GLU A 159 -10.80 -3.85 7.29
C GLU A 159 -9.57 -4.75 7.52
N VAL A 160 -8.36 -4.18 7.45
CA VAL A 160 -7.11 -4.91 7.73
C VAL A 160 -7.09 -5.42 9.16
N LEU A 161 -7.48 -4.58 10.12
CA LEU A 161 -7.54 -4.93 11.54
C LEU A 161 -8.59 -6.00 11.83
N SER A 162 -9.78 -5.93 11.20
CA SER A 162 -10.82 -6.95 11.29
C SER A 162 -10.31 -8.29 10.77
N CYS A 163 -9.76 -8.30 9.58
CA CYS A 163 -9.18 -9.49 8.97
C CYS A 163 -8.07 -10.11 9.83
N TYR A 164 -7.19 -9.27 10.40
CA TYR A 164 -6.14 -9.74 11.29
C TYR A 164 -6.70 -10.41 12.55
N LYS A 165 -7.68 -9.79 13.21
CA LYS A 165 -8.32 -10.34 14.41
C LYS A 165 -9.00 -11.67 14.14
N GLU A 166 -9.78 -11.75 13.07
CA GLU A 166 -10.54 -12.96 12.72
C GLU A 166 -9.66 -14.15 12.34
N ASN A 167 -8.61 -13.89 11.56
CA ASN A 167 -7.82 -14.97 10.97
C ASN A 167 -6.58 -15.36 11.79
N PHE A 168 -6.03 -14.46 12.61
CA PHE A 168 -4.73 -14.66 13.25
C PHE A 168 -4.75 -14.57 14.78
N ILE A 169 -5.79 -13.99 15.40
CA ILE A 169 -5.93 -13.97 16.85
C ILE A 169 -6.89 -15.08 17.29
N GLN A 170 -8.07 -15.18 16.70
CA GLN A 170 -9.10 -16.15 17.12
C GLN A 170 -8.70 -17.61 16.85
N LYS A 171 -7.75 -17.87 15.94
CA LYS A 171 -7.24 -19.24 15.69
C LYS A 171 -6.19 -19.71 16.69
N LYS A 172 -5.77 -18.88 17.64
CA LYS A 172 -4.81 -19.22 18.71
C LYS A 172 -5.48 -19.57 20.05
N GLY A 173 -6.79 -19.53 20.14
CA GLY A 173 -7.60 -20.04 21.26
C GLY A 173 -8.28 -21.32 20.89
#